data_e348b2963353e4941cbfa009fc9fa405
#
_entry.id   e348b2963353e4941cbfa009fc9fa405
#
_cell.length_a   1.000
_cell.length_b   1.000
_cell.length_c   1.000
_cell.angle_alpha   90.00
_cell.angle_beta   90.00
_cell.angle_gamma   90.00
#
_symmetry.space_group_name_H-M   'P 1'
#
loop_
_entity.id
_entity.type
_entity.pdbx_description
1 polymer ?
#
loop_
_entity_poly.entity_id
_entity_poly.type
_entity_poly.pdbx_seq_one_letter_code
_entity_poly.pdbx_strand_id
1 'polypeptide(L)'
;VNSTNRCDFNCEFCLRHNAPGSIYTDNLWLKREPTKEEILASIESHDLTKYAQLVFCGFGEPSYRLPDICWVIDELKKKGKKIFTRMDTNGTASLIHGRDTAPDFAGRFDMVSISLNTDTAEKYNALCHPIYPDAYEAMKTFAKEVRQYVPQVMMTVVDTIPREEIESCRRICEE
;
A
#
# COMPACT_ATOMS: atom_id res chain seq x y z
N VAL A 1 0.56 7.84 6.70
CA VAL A 1 1.80 8.49 6.25
C VAL A 1 1.88 8.43 4.73
N ASN A 2 1.84 9.59 4.08
CA ASN A 2 2.10 9.73 2.65
C ASN A 2 3.59 10.01 2.42
N SER A 3 4.29 9.11 1.74
CA SER A 3 5.75 9.17 1.55
C SER A 3 6.16 9.52 0.11
N THR A 4 5.23 9.46 -0.85
CA THR A 4 5.51 9.71 -2.27
C THR A 4 4.24 10.12 -3.03
N ASN A 5 4.41 10.85 -4.12
CA ASN A 5 3.35 11.08 -5.10
C ASN A 5 3.45 10.11 -6.30
N ARG A 6 4.51 9.30 -6.38
CA ARG A 6 4.70 8.34 -7.47
C ARG A 6 3.74 7.17 -7.34
N CYS A 7 3.14 6.77 -8.43
CA CYS A 7 2.33 5.57 -8.54
C CYS A 7 2.48 5.02 -9.96
N ASP A 8 2.60 3.74 -10.10
CA ASP A 8 2.66 3.01 -11.35
C ASP A 8 1.27 2.70 -11.94
N PHE A 9 0.21 3.20 -11.28
CA PHE A 9 -1.18 3.06 -11.70
C PHE A 9 -1.82 4.42 -11.99
N ASN A 10 -2.84 4.39 -12.86
CA ASN A 10 -3.69 5.54 -13.18
C ASN A 10 -5.18 5.16 -13.06
N CYS A 11 -5.57 4.64 -11.90
CA CYS A 11 -6.91 4.09 -11.66
C CYS A 11 -8.02 5.12 -11.91
N GLU A 12 -9.13 4.69 -12.53
CA GLU A 12 -10.29 5.55 -12.84
C GLU A 12 -10.94 6.13 -11.57
N PHE A 13 -10.96 5.37 -10.49
CA PHE A 13 -11.52 5.77 -9.19
C PHE A 13 -10.55 6.54 -8.30
N CYS A 14 -9.33 6.82 -8.79
CA CYS A 14 -8.28 7.40 -7.94
C CYS A 14 -8.64 8.80 -7.47
N LEU A 15 -8.56 9.02 -6.17
CA LEU A 15 -8.83 10.30 -5.52
C LEU A 15 -7.93 11.44 -6.02
N ARG A 16 -6.76 11.13 -6.57
CA ARG A 16 -5.84 12.10 -7.20
C ARG A 16 -6.48 12.84 -8.36
N HIS A 17 -7.42 12.20 -9.07
CA HIS A 17 -8.09 12.73 -10.25
C HIS A 17 -9.52 13.19 -9.95
N ASN A 18 -10.21 12.42 -9.09
CA ASN A 18 -11.65 12.62 -8.86
C ASN A 18 -11.96 13.56 -7.69
N ALA A 19 -11.01 13.78 -6.81
CA ALA A 19 -11.14 14.72 -5.70
C ALA A 19 -9.81 15.46 -5.51
N PRO A 20 -9.46 16.37 -6.42
CA PRO A 20 -8.24 17.16 -6.31
C PRO A 20 -8.28 18.01 -5.03
N GLY A 21 -7.32 17.78 -4.15
CA GLY A 21 -7.28 18.40 -2.83
C GLY A 21 -7.51 17.42 -1.72
N SER A 22 -8.16 17.83 -0.67
CA SER A 22 -8.50 17.01 0.49
C SER A 22 -9.94 16.53 0.42
N ILE A 23 -10.20 15.28 0.79
CA ILE A 23 -11.56 14.77 0.94
C ILE A 23 -12.07 14.99 2.36
N TYR A 24 -11.20 14.86 3.34
CA TYR A 24 -11.56 14.92 4.76
C TYR A 24 -10.61 15.76 5.61
N THR A 25 -9.40 16.08 5.10
CA THR A 25 -8.33 16.75 5.85
C THR A 25 -7.48 17.64 4.93
N ASP A 26 -6.23 17.80 5.29
CA ASP A 26 -5.25 18.57 4.53
C ASP A 26 -4.92 17.92 3.17
N ASN A 27 -4.42 18.72 2.25
CA ASN A 27 -3.98 18.27 0.94
C ASN A 27 -2.82 17.26 1.08
N LEU A 28 -3.03 16.05 0.56
CA LEU A 28 -2.03 14.97 0.60
C LEU A 28 -0.95 15.09 -0.48
N TRP A 29 -1.04 16.05 -1.41
CA TRP A 29 0.01 16.26 -2.41
C TRP A 29 1.29 16.76 -1.74
N LEU A 30 2.36 16.01 -1.90
CA LEU A 30 3.68 16.40 -1.44
C LEU A 30 4.30 17.40 -2.42
N LYS A 31 4.88 18.50 -1.91
CA LYS A 31 5.67 19.44 -2.73
C LYS A 31 6.95 18.80 -3.24
N ARG A 32 7.51 17.88 -2.48
CA ARG A 32 8.64 16.99 -2.81
C ARG A 32 8.53 15.72 -1.99
N GLU A 33 9.24 14.68 -2.38
CA GLU A 33 9.37 13.50 -1.53
C GLU A 33 10.19 13.83 -0.28
N PRO A 34 9.71 13.48 0.92
CA PRO A 34 10.45 13.67 2.16
C PRO A 34 11.63 12.69 2.22
N THR A 35 12.69 13.04 2.93
CA THR A 35 13.73 12.07 3.29
C THR A 35 13.17 11.09 4.34
N LYS A 36 13.83 9.95 4.51
CA LYS A 36 13.43 8.97 5.54
C LYS A 36 13.52 9.54 6.94
N GLU A 37 14.50 10.43 7.19
CA GLU A 37 14.66 11.15 8.46
C GLU A 37 13.50 12.14 8.70
N GLU A 38 13.03 12.82 7.67
CA GLU A 38 11.86 13.70 7.75
C GLU A 38 10.58 12.90 8.02
N ILE A 39 10.43 11.72 7.40
CA ILE A 39 9.30 10.82 7.68
C ILE A 39 9.34 10.39 9.15
N LEU A 40 10.50 9.95 9.64
CA LEU A 40 10.67 9.55 11.02
C LEU A 40 10.34 10.69 11.99
N ALA A 41 10.92 11.88 11.77
CA ALA A 41 10.69 13.05 12.60
C ALA A 41 9.21 13.47 12.61
N SER A 42 8.53 13.41 11.46
CA SER A 42 7.10 13.67 11.37
C SER A 42 6.28 12.69 12.21
N ILE A 43 6.58 11.39 12.13
CA ILE A 43 5.90 10.38 12.96
C ILE A 43 6.17 10.62 14.45
N GLU A 44 7.42 10.91 14.83
CA GLU A 44 7.82 11.14 16.21
C GLU A 44 7.25 12.43 16.83
N SER A 45 6.84 13.39 16.01
CA SER A 45 6.17 14.62 16.47
C SER A 45 4.77 14.34 17.03
N HIS A 46 4.23 13.13 16.81
CA HIS A 46 2.92 12.70 17.28
C HIS A 46 3.05 11.76 18.47
N ASP A 47 2.09 11.85 19.39
CA ASP A 47 1.95 10.87 20.48
C ASP A 47 1.32 9.59 19.92
N LEU A 48 2.17 8.60 19.60
CA LEU A 48 1.73 7.35 18.97
C LEU A 48 0.76 6.52 19.82
N THR A 49 0.70 6.76 21.13
CA THR A 49 -0.25 6.06 22.01
C THR A 49 -1.72 6.42 21.75
N LYS A 50 -1.95 7.52 21.04
CA LYS A 50 -3.30 7.98 20.64
C LYS A 50 -3.81 7.35 19.34
N TYR A 51 -2.98 6.57 18.66
CA TYR A 51 -3.32 5.98 17.37
C TYR A 51 -3.35 4.45 17.47
N ALA A 52 -4.36 3.84 16.85
CA ALA A 52 -4.47 2.39 16.78
C ALA A 52 -3.44 1.79 15.80
N GLN A 53 -3.12 2.51 14.72
CA GLN A 53 -2.26 2.03 13.66
C GLN A 53 -1.40 3.14 13.07
N LEU A 54 -0.19 2.78 12.61
CA LEU A 54 0.65 3.57 11.73
C LEU A 54 0.48 3.00 10.31
N VAL A 55 -0.20 3.74 9.45
CA VAL A 55 -0.51 3.28 8.09
C VAL A 55 0.34 4.03 7.07
N PHE A 56 1.12 3.31 6.29
CA PHE A 56 1.80 3.84 5.11
C PHE A 56 0.87 3.71 3.90
N CYS A 57 0.34 4.84 3.47
CA CYS A 57 -0.60 5.00 2.36
C CYS A 57 -0.57 6.45 1.88
N GLY A 58 -1.27 6.78 0.82
CA GLY A 58 -1.39 8.16 0.36
C GLY A 58 -1.78 8.26 -1.11
N PHE A 59 -1.40 9.37 -1.74
CA PHE A 59 -1.67 9.60 -3.17
C PHE A 59 -0.75 8.81 -4.09
N GLY A 60 0.43 8.39 -3.61
CA GLY A 60 1.33 7.52 -4.33
C GLY A 60 1.27 6.08 -3.83
N GLU A 61 1.94 5.19 -4.54
CA GLU A 61 2.18 3.81 -4.12
C GLU A 61 3.36 3.79 -3.13
N PRO A 62 3.15 3.46 -1.86
CA PRO A 62 4.19 3.55 -0.84
C PRO A 62 5.37 2.61 -1.08
N SER A 63 5.18 1.52 -1.81
CA SER A 63 6.26 0.57 -2.11
C SER A 63 7.40 1.16 -2.95
N TYR A 64 7.20 2.27 -3.64
CA TYR A 64 8.31 3.05 -4.21
C TYR A 64 9.35 3.48 -3.17
N ARG A 65 8.92 3.63 -1.94
CA ARG A 65 9.75 4.04 -0.80
C ARG A 65 9.97 2.91 0.21
N LEU A 66 9.78 1.65 -0.21
CA LEU A 66 9.88 0.49 0.67
C LEU A 66 11.17 0.45 1.50
N PRO A 67 12.38 0.69 0.94
CA PRO A 67 13.61 0.70 1.74
C PRO A 67 13.62 1.78 2.83
N ASP A 68 13.11 2.98 2.52
CA ASP A 68 13.04 4.08 3.46
C ASP A 68 12.01 3.82 4.56
N ILE A 69 10.85 3.27 4.18
CA ILE A 69 9.78 2.88 5.12
C ILE A 69 10.28 1.79 6.06
N CYS A 70 10.97 0.77 5.55
CA CYS A 70 11.57 -0.28 6.36
C CYS A 70 12.56 0.31 7.37
N TRP A 71 13.42 1.23 6.94
CA TRP A 71 14.36 1.92 7.82
C TRP A 71 13.63 2.72 8.91
N VAL A 72 12.58 3.46 8.57
CA VAL A 72 11.77 4.22 9.53
C VAL A 72 11.16 3.31 10.59
N ILE A 73 10.58 2.18 10.18
CA ILE A 73 9.99 1.20 11.12
C ILE A 73 11.07 0.61 12.03
N ASP A 74 12.23 0.26 11.49
CA ASP A 74 13.35 -0.27 12.26
C ASP A 74 13.85 0.74 13.31
N GLU A 75 13.93 2.04 12.95
CA GLU A 75 14.32 3.10 13.89
C GLU A 75 13.27 3.32 15.00
N LEU A 76 11.98 3.30 14.67
CA LEU A 76 10.91 3.36 15.67
C LEU A 76 11.01 2.19 16.66
N LYS A 77 11.28 0.98 16.18
CA LYS A 77 11.45 -0.22 17.01
C LYS A 77 12.68 -0.13 17.91
N LYS A 78 13.83 0.33 17.39
CA LYS A 78 15.04 0.58 18.19
C LYS A 78 14.81 1.55 19.35
N LYS A 79 13.92 2.53 19.12
CA LYS A 79 13.51 3.51 20.15
C LYS A 79 12.40 2.99 21.08
N GLY A 80 12.04 1.70 20.99
CA GLY A 80 11.02 1.07 21.81
C GLY A 80 9.58 1.51 21.49
N LYS A 81 9.36 2.18 20.37
CA LYS A 81 8.01 2.57 19.94
C LYS A 81 7.25 1.34 19.43
N LYS A 82 6.11 1.04 20.06
CA LYS A 82 5.22 -0.07 19.67
C LYS A 82 3.94 0.51 19.11
N ILE A 83 3.68 0.27 17.84
CA ILE A 83 2.43 0.64 17.17
C ILE A 83 2.16 -0.40 16.09
N PHE A 84 0.90 -0.78 15.92
CA PHE A 84 0.48 -1.67 14.83
C PHE A 84 0.79 -0.99 13.49
N THR A 85 1.60 -1.64 12.66
CA THR A 85 2.11 -1.06 11.41
C THR A 85 1.46 -1.71 10.21
N ARG A 86 0.88 -0.90 9.33
CA ARG A 86 0.18 -1.34 8.12
C ARG A 86 0.72 -0.63 6.88
N MET A 87 0.73 -1.33 5.75
CA MET A 87 0.91 -0.76 4.42
C MET A 87 -0.32 -1.04 3.56
N ASP A 88 -0.82 0.01 2.88
CA ASP A 88 -1.83 -0.11 1.83
C ASP A 88 -1.11 0.04 0.48
N THR A 89 -1.20 -0.97 -0.38
CA THR A 89 -0.40 -1.08 -1.61
C THR A 89 -1.22 -1.66 -2.76
N ASN A 90 -0.82 -1.36 -3.98
CA ASN A 90 -1.33 -2.02 -5.19
C ASN A 90 -0.70 -3.41 -5.43
N GLY A 91 0.29 -3.82 -4.61
CA GLY A 91 0.91 -5.13 -4.67
C GLY A 91 2.02 -5.30 -5.71
N THR A 92 2.50 -4.23 -6.32
CA THR A 92 3.54 -4.28 -7.37
C THR A 92 4.96 -4.05 -6.85
N ALA A 93 5.19 -4.11 -5.54
CA ALA A 93 6.49 -3.85 -4.94
C ALA A 93 7.64 -4.59 -5.62
N SER A 94 7.47 -5.88 -5.92
CA SER A 94 8.50 -6.71 -6.55
C SER A 94 8.79 -6.28 -8.00
N LEU A 95 7.79 -5.81 -8.74
CA LEU A 95 7.97 -5.23 -10.08
C LEU A 95 8.72 -3.91 -10.02
N ILE A 96 8.34 -3.01 -9.10
CA ILE A 96 9.00 -1.70 -8.91
C ILE A 96 10.48 -1.87 -8.59
N HIS A 97 10.84 -2.85 -7.76
CA HIS A 97 12.22 -3.07 -7.30
C HIS A 97 12.99 -4.09 -8.15
N GLY A 98 12.35 -4.78 -9.10
CA GLY A 98 13.00 -5.79 -9.94
C GLY A 98 13.52 -7.00 -9.17
N ARG A 99 12.94 -7.31 -7.99
CA ARG A 99 13.30 -8.44 -7.13
C ARG A 99 12.13 -8.84 -6.23
N ASP A 100 12.20 -10.02 -5.64
CA ASP A 100 11.29 -10.38 -4.56
C ASP A 100 11.47 -9.42 -3.36
N THR A 101 10.38 -8.75 -2.99
CA THR A 101 10.33 -7.80 -1.87
C THR A 101 9.57 -8.34 -0.65
N ALA A 102 8.89 -9.48 -0.75
CA ALA A 102 8.11 -10.03 0.35
C ALA A 102 8.93 -10.24 1.65
N PRO A 103 10.21 -10.68 1.59
CA PRO A 103 11.04 -10.80 2.79
C PRO A 103 11.32 -9.46 3.51
N ASP A 104 11.28 -8.32 2.80
CA ASP A 104 11.51 -7.01 3.41
C ASP A 104 10.43 -6.64 4.43
N PHE A 105 9.26 -7.25 4.34
CA PHE A 105 8.12 -7.02 5.24
C PHE A 105 8.26 -7.75 6.58
N ALA A 106 9.11 -8.79 6.63
CA ALA A 106 9.27 -9.63 7.80
C ALA A 106 9.62 -8.84 9.07
N GLY A 107 8.81 -9.03 10.11
CA GLY A 107 9.03 -8.38 11.40
C GLY A 107 8.87 -6.86 11.39
N ARG A 108 8.46 -6.23 10.29
CA ARG A 108 8.24 -4.78 10.17
C ARG A 108 6.78 -4.41 10.12
N PHE A 109 6.00 -5.14 9.35
CA PHE A 109 4.58 -4.89 9.19
C PHE A 109 3.75 -5.93 9.94
N ASP A 110 2.70 -5.47 10.60
CA ASP A 110 1.68 -6.33 11.23
C ASP A 110 0.57 -6.68 10.22
N MET A 111 0.37 -5.80 9.22
CA MET A 111 -0.65 -5.97 8.19
C MET A 111 -0.22 -5.38 6.85
N VAL A 112 -0.58 -6.06 5.77
CA VAL A 112 -0.54 -5.53 4.41
C VAL A 112 -1.92 -5.60 3.80
N SER A 113 -2.42 -4.46 3.31
CA SER A 113 -3.69 -4.34 2.61
C SER A 113 -3.40 -4.14 1.12
N ILE A 114 -3.85 -5.07 0.30
CA ILE A 114 -3.53 -5.13 -1.13
C ILE A 114 -4.80 -4.84 -1.94
N SER A 115 -4.69 -3.93 -2.90
CA SER A 115 -5.81 -3.54 -3.77
C SER A 115 -6.00 -4.57 -4.89
N LEU A 116 -6.93 -5.51 -4.69
CA LEU A 116 -7.35 -6.48 -5.71
C LEU A 116 -8.25 -5.83 -6.77
N ASN A 117 -9.18 -4.99 -6.32
CA ASN A 117 -10.11 -4.15 -7.07
C ASN A 117 -11.10 -4.88 -7.98
N THR A 118 -10.73 -5.97 -8.67
CA THR A 118 -11.61 -6.73 -9.59
C THR A 118 -11.14 -8.17 -9.76
N ASP A 119 -11.95 -9.01 -10.40
CA ASP A 119 -11.81 -10.46 -10.42
C ASP A 119 -11.01 -11.02 -11.62
N THR A 120 -10.67 -10.19 -12.62
CA THR A 120 -9.91 -10.64 -13.79
C THR A 120 -8.83 -9.65 -14.20
N ALA A 121 -7.77 -10.15 -14.85
CA ALA A 121 -6.68 -9.30 -15.35
C ALA A 121 -7.17 -8.27 -16.38
N GLU A 122 -8.13 -8.65 -17.25
CA GLU A 122 -8.70 -7.74 -18.26
C GLU A 122 -9.38 -6.54 -17.59
N LYS A 123 -10.30 -6.80 -16.65
CA LYS A 123 -11.00 -5.75 -15.91
C LYS A 123 -10.05 -4.94 -15.05
N TYR A 124 -9.05 -5.60 -14.43
CA TYR A 124 -8.05 -4.92 -13.63
C TYR A 124 -7.27 -3.90 -14.46
N ASN A 125 -6.81 -4.30 -15.64
CA ASN A 125 -6.09 -3.42 -16.54
C ASN A 125 -6.97 -2.26 -17.03
N ALA A 126 -8.24 -2.52 -17.31
CA ALA A 126 -9.19 -1.49 -17.71
C ALA A 126 -9.52 -0.50 -16.59
N LEU A 127 -9.60 -0.95 -15.34
CA LEU A 127 -9.98 -0.13 -14.19
C LEU A 127 -8.80 0.61 -13.57
N CYS A 128 -7.63 -0.05 -13.48
CA CYS A 128 -6.47 0.43 -12.72
C CYS A 128 -5.36 1.02 -13.59
N HIS A 129 -5.35 0.74 -14.90
CA HIS A 129 -4.35 1.23 -15.86
C HIS A 129 -2.91 1.13 -15.36
N PRO A 130 -2.43 -0.09 -14.99
CA PRO A 130 -1.06 -0.28 -14.55
C PRO A 130 -0.07 -0.05 -15.70
N ILE A 131 1.16 0.40 -15.38
CA ILE A 131 2.24 0.48 -16.38
C ILE A 131 2.85 -0.90 -16.71
N TYR A 132 2.68 -1.88 -15.79
CA TYR A 132 3.14 -3.25 -15.98
C TYR A 132 2.01 -4.12 -16.52
N PRO A 133 2.16 -4.79 -17.67
CA PRO A 133 1.09 -5.58 -18.28
C PRO A 133 0.70 -6.81 -17.46
N ASP A 134 1.60 -7.31 -16.61
CA ASP A 134 1.43 -8.46 -15.73
C ASP A 134 1.09 -8.09 -14.25
N ALA A 135 0.72 -6.82 -14.00
CA ALA A 135 0.49 -6.30 -12.66
C ALA A 135 -0.54 -7.10 -11.84
N TYR A 136 -1.60 -7.63 -12.48
CA TYR A 136 -2.62 -8.42 -11.80
C TYR A 136 -2.06 -9.74 -11.24
N GLU A 137 -1.29 -10.48 -12.04
CA GLU A 137 -0.67 -11.72 -11.60
C GLU A 137 0.47 -11.47 -10.60
N ALA A 138 1.25 -10.40 -10.82
CA ALA A 138 2.29 -10.00 -9.89
C ALA A 138 1.71 -9.62 -8.51
N MET A 139 0.60 -8.89 -8.45
CA MET A 139 -0.10 -8.54 -7.22
C MET A 139 -0.59 -9.79 -6.47
N LYS A 140 -1.18 -10.77 -7.17
CA LYS A 140 -1.62 -12.04 -6.57
C LYS A 140 -0.44 -12.86 -6.06
N THR A 141 0.65 -12.91 -6.82
CA THR A 141 1.89 -13.57 -6.42
C THR A 141 2.46 -12.92 -5.16
N PHE A 142 2.56 -11.58 -5.15
CA PHE A 142 3.01 -10.84 -3.98
C PHE A 142 2.14 -11.11 -2.75
N ALA A 143 0.81 -11.20 -2.90
CA ALA A 143 -0.10 -11.50 -1.80
C ALA A 143 0.20 -12.89 -1.17
N LYS A 144 0.46 -13.90 -2.00
CA LYS A 144 0.83 -15.26 -1.54
C LYS A 144 2.21 -15.28 -0.88
N GLU A 145 3.17 -14.55 -1.40
CA GLU A 145 4.53 -14.48 -0.88
C GLU A 145 4.59 -13.69 0.44
N VAL A 146 4.01 -12.50 0.50
CA VAL A 146 4.07 -11.64 1.69
C VAL A 146 3.35 -12.25 2.90
N ARG A 147 2.34 -13.09 2.67
CA ARG A 147 1.64 -13.84 3.72
C ARG A 147 2.56 -14.74 4.55
N GLN A 148 3.72 -15.11 4.03
CA GLN A 148 4.70 -15.91 4.77
C GLN A 148 5.50 -15.08 5.79
N TYR A 149 5.49 -13.75 5.64
CA TYR A 149 6.30 -12.81 6.41
C TYR A 149 5.50 -11.85 7.29
N VAL A 150 4.21 -11.71 7.03
CA VAL A 150 3.34 -10.73 7.70
C VAL A 150 2.17 -11.45 8.36
N PRO A 151 1.85 -11.13 9.64
CA PRO A 151 0.76 -11.79 10.38
C PRO A 151 -0.62 -11.67 9.71
N GLN A 152 -0.88 -10.53 9.05
CA GLN A 152 -2.18 -10.26 8.43
C GLN A 152 -2.00 -9.74 7.00
N VAL A 153 -2.63 -10.40 6.05
CA VAL A 153 -2.76 -9.92 4.67
C VAL A 153 -4.24 -9.81 4.33
N MET A 154 -4.64 -8.67 3.85
CA MET A 154 -6.01 -8.38 3.43
C MET A 154 -6.00 -7.92 1.98
N MET A 155 -6.95 -8.40 1.20
CA MET A 155 -7.20 -7.86 -0.14
C MET A 155 -8.48 -7.02 -0.12
N THR A 156 -8.47 -5.90 -0.84
CA THR A 156 -9.57 -4.95 -0.89
C THR A 156 -10.05 -4.75 -2.32
N VAL A 157 -11.32 -4.42 -2.45
CA VAL A 157 -11.96 -4.06 -3.72
C VAL A 157 -12.65 -2.71 -3.56
N VAL A 158 -12.83 -1.99 -4.68
CA VAL A 158 -13.69 -0.81 -4.71
C VAL A 158 -15.15 -1.26 -4.83
N ASP A 159 -16.07 -0.62 -4.14
CA ASP A 159 -17.51 -0.97 -4.13
C ASP A 159 -18.27 -0.42 -5.35
N THR A 160 -17.55 0.15 -6.31
CA THR A 160 -18.10 0.59 -7.60
C THR A 160 -18.27 -0.55 -8.63
N ILE A 161 -17.72 -1.74 -8.34
CA ILE A 161 -17.85 -2.92 -9.17
C ILE A 161 -19.15 -3.68 -8.86
N PRO A 162 -19.69 -4.52 -9.78
CA PRO A 162 -20.89 -5.32 -9.55
C PRO A 162 -20.74 -6.27 -8.36
N ARG A 163 -21.84 -6.51 -7.62
CA ARG A 163 -21.84 -7.37 -6.44
C ARG A 163 -21.36 -8.80 -6.70
N GLU A 164 -21.74 -9.37 -7.82
CA GLU A 164 -21.28 -10.69 -8.28
C GLU A 164 -19.75 -10.75 -8.51
N GLU A 165 -19.15 -9.64 -8.92
CA GLU A 165 -17.71 -9.52 -9.09
C GLU A 165 -17.00 -9.43 -7.72
N ILE A 166 -17.61 -8.76 -6.75
CA ILE A 166 -17.11 -8.76 -5.35
C ILE A 166 -17.08 -10.19 -4.79
N GLU A 167 -18.11 -11.00 -5.05
CA GLU A 167 -18.12 -12.41 -4.65
C GLU A 167 -17.08 -13.26 -5.39
N SER A 168 -16.77 -12.92 -6.65
CA SER A 168 -15.67 -13.55 -7.38
C SER A 168 -14.32 -13.19 -6.78
N CYS A 169 -14.10 -11.91 -6.41
CA CYS A 169 -12.91 -11.46 -5.71
C CYS A 169 -12.72 -12.17 -4.36
N ARG A 170 -13.81 -12.42 -3.62
CA ARG A 170 -13.75 -13.17 -2.36
C ARG A 170 -13.19 -14.58 -2.57
N ARG A 171 -13.65 -15.30 -3.61
CA ARG A 171 -13.14 -16.64 -3.95
C ARG A 171 -11.64 -16.62 -4.29
N ILE A 172 -11.15 -15.58 -4.98
CA ILE A 172 -9.73 -15.42 -5.27
C ILE A 172 -8.89 -15.29 -3.99
N CYS A 173 -9.45 -14.64 -2.95
CA CYS A 173 -8.74 -14.51 -1.67
C CYS A 173 -8.67 -15.81 -0.85
N GLU A 174 -9.48 -16.82 -1.18
CA GLU A 174 -9.50 -18.14 -0.52
C GLU A 174 -8.46 -19.12 -1.13
N GLU A 175 -7.92 -18.83 -2.32
CA GLU A 175 -6.89 -19.60 -3.02
C GLU A 175 -5.48 -19.32 -2.48
#